data_2489a317d95a9afb511e9cd821def1ac
#
_entry.id   2489a317d95a9afb511e9cd821def1ac
#
_cell.length_a   1.000
_cell.length_b   1.000
_cell.length_c   1.000
_cell.angle_alpha   90.00
_cell.angle_beta   90.00
_cell.angle_gamma   90.00
#
_symmetry.space_group_name_H-M   'P 1'
#
loop_
_entity.id
_entity.type
_entity.pdbx_description
1 polymer ?
#
loop_
_entity_poly.entity_id
_entity_poly.type
_entity_poly.pdbx_seq_one_letter_code
_entity_poly.pdbx_strand_id
1 'polypeptide(L)'
;PVLGEDFTIHIMSEKKDGSYIRITKKMMEQFGVECTFDGDSYHIKKGQNYQREIYEIEPDVSAACYFYAMAALTGGRTVVKNVHKDSMQGDLRFLEVLEKLGCHVTDTEAGIEVTGTNDGHYPGITVDMNDFSDQTMTLAALAPFADSPTTIRNIGHIRLQESDRLSAIAKELTKMGIQVEEGEDFLVIYPGKPQPSLVSTYEDHRMAMAFSLIGLRSEGIVIDNPLCCKKTFEAYFILLDRIIKDHR
;
A
#
# COMPACT_ATOMS: atom_id res chain seq x y z
N PRO A 1 -23.97 16.70 7.00
CA PRO A 1 -25.28 17.17 6.49
C PRO A 1 -26.45 16.51 7.22
N VAL A 2 -26.33 15.25 7.63
CA VAL A 2 -27.43 14.46 8.22
C VAL A 2 -27.95 15.01 9.54
N LEU A 3 -27.13 15.75 10.29
CA LEU A 3 -27.53 16.33 11.60
C LEU A 3 -28.50 17.51 11.49
N GLY A 4 -28.67 18.12 10.31
CA GLY A 4 -29.53 19.25 10.08
C GLY A 4 -29.07 20.59 10.70
N GLU A 5 -27.83 20.63 11.20
CA GLU A 5 -27.20 21.81 11.81
C GLU A 5 -25.82 22.06 11.15
N ASP A 6 -25.27 23.27 11.33
CA ASP A 6 -23.89 23.57 10.97
C ASP A 6 -22.95 22.71 11.81
N PHE A 7 -21.98 22.05 11.16
CA PHE A 7 -21.04 21.16 11.84
C PHE A 7 -19.61 21.56 11.55
N THR A 8 -18.79 21.63 12.61
CA THR A 8 -17.37 21.98 12.51
C THR A 8 -16.52 20.92 13.19
N ILE A 9 -15.49 20.45 12.51
CA ILE A 9 -14.50 19.50 13.03
C ILE A 9 -13.17 20.25 13.17
N HIS A 10 -12.71 20.47 14.39
CA HIS A 10 -11.40 21.03 14.67
C HIS A 10 -10.35 19.92 14.72
N ILE A 11 -9.28 20.09 13.96
CA ILE A 11 -8.18 19.12 13.94
C ILE A 11 -7.15 19.53 15.00
N MET A 12 -6.98 18.68 16.02
CA MET A 12 -6.06 18.93 17.14
C MET A 12 -4.62 18.49 16.85
N SER A 13 -4.38 17.63 15.84
CA SER A 13 -3.04 17.18 15.47
C SER A 13 -2.29 18.21 14.63
N GLU A 14 -0.94 18.10 14.57
CA GLU A 14 -0.11 18.93 13.69
C GLU A 14 -0.46 18.69 12.21
N LYS A 15 -0.69 17.43 11.81
CA LYS A 15 -1.16 17.08 10.48
C LYS A 15 -2.65 17.35 10.38
N LYS A 16 -3.01 18.45 9.72
CA LYS A 16 -4.39 18.93 9.59
C LYS A 16 -5.17 18.29 8.44
N ASP A 17 -4.49 17.74 7.46
CA ASP A 17 -5.07 17.09 6.27
C ASP A 17 -4.32 15.79 5.94
N GLY A 18 -5.01 14.83 5.37
CA GLY A 18 -4.46 13.54 5.00
C GLY A 18 -5.20 12.91 3.81
N SER A 19 -4.60 11.88 3.20
CA SER A 19 -5.14 11.22 2.01
C SER A 19 -6.58 10.71 2.21
N TYR A 20 -6.86 10.05 3.33
CA TYR A 20 -8.19 9.53 3.64
C TYR A 20 -9.23 10.63 3.91
N ILE A 21 -8.83 11.75 4.52
CA ILE A 21 -9.70 12.90 4.72
C ILE A 21 -10.06 13.51 3.36
N ARG A 22 -9.07 13.62 2.45
CA ARG A 22 -9.29 14.13 1.09
C ARG A 22 -10.23 13.24 0.28
N ILE A 23 -10.11 11.90 0.39
CA ILE A 23 -11.05 10.96 -0.22
C ILE A 23 -12.47 11.21 0.29
N THR A 24 -12.65 11.25 1.61
CA THR A 24 -13.97 11.51 2.23
C THR A 24 -14.56 12.82 1.75
N LYS A 25 -13.76 13.90 1.74
CA LYS A 25 -14.19 15.21 1.28
C LYS A 25 -14.62 15.19 -0.20
N LYS A 26 -13.80 14.60 -1.08
CA LYS A 26 -14.12 14.46 -2.51
C LYS A 26 -15.40 13.64 -2.73
N MET A 27 -15.57 12.55 -1.98
CA MET A 27 -16.80 11.76 -2.06
C MET A 27 -18.01 12.56 -1.62
N MET A 28 -17.93 13.33 -0.52
CA MET A 28 -19.01 14.22 -0.10
C MET A 28 -19.38 15.21 -1.21
N GLU A 29 -18.38 15.83 -1.85
CA GLU A 29 -18.56 16.76 -2.97
C GLU A 29 -19.24 16.08 -4.18
N GLN A 30 -18.81 14.85 -4.54
CA GLN A 30 -19.44 14.07 -5.62
C GLN A 30 -20.89 13.70 -5.32
N PHE A 31 -21.26 13.61 -4.05
CA PHE A 31 -22.64 13.39 -3.60
C PHE A 31 -23.43 14.69 -3.34
N GLY A 32 -22.86 15.85 -3.73
CA GLY A 32 -23.54 17.15 -3.68
C GLY A 32 -23.44 17.84 -2.32
N VAL A 33 -22.49 17.44 -1.46
CA VAL A 33 -22.26 18.05 -0.15
C VAL A 33 -20.92 18.77 -0.14
N GLU A 34 -20.95 20.08 0.11
CA GLU A 34 -19.76 20.89 0.25
C GLU A 34 -19.19 20.77 1.68
N CYS A 35 -17.89 20.49 1.76
CA CYS A 35 -17.10 20.50 3.00
C CYS A 35 -15.89 21.42 2.80
N THR A 36 -15.89 22.59 3.42
CA THR A 36 -14.79 23.57 3.34
C THR A 36 -13.75 23.32 4.42
N PHE A 37 -12.51 23.69 4.12
CA PHE A 37 -11.37 23.60 5.06
C PHE A 37 -10.66 24.95 5.13
N ASP A 38 -10.45 25.48 6.33
CA ASP A 38 -9.84 26.80 6.56
C ASP A 38 -8.36 26.74 6.99
N GLY A 39 -7.79 25.55 7.04
CA GLY A 39 -6.42 25.29 7.50
C GLY A 39 -6.35 24.61 8.86
N ASP A 40 -7.35 24.75 9.71
CA ASP A 40 -7.46 24.14 11.02
C ASP A 40 -8.73 23.30 11.22
N SER A 41 -9.79 23.62 10.47
CA SER A 41 -11.12 23.04 10.71
C SER A 41 -11.83 22.74 9.40
N TYR A 42 -12.61 21.67 9.42
CA TYR A 42 -13.57 21.32 8.37
C TYR A 42 -14.96 21.81 8.74
N HIS A 43 -15.64 22.45 7.81
CA HIS A 43 -16.98 23.02 8.02
C HIS A 43 -17.98 22.41 7.04
N ILE A 44 -19.09 21.95 7.57
CA ILE A 44 -20.23 21.43 6.81
C ILE A 44 -21.47 22.24 7.18
N LYS A 45 -22.03 22.96 6.21
CA LYS A 45 -23.20 23.79 6.43
C LYS A 45 -24.49 22.95 6.47
N LYS A 46 -25.44 23.39 7.28
CA LYS A 46 -26.80 22.81 7.31
C LYS A 46 -27.53 22.98 6.00
N GLY A 47 -28.57 22.21 5.79
CA GLY A 47 -29.45 22.30 4.61
C GLY A 47 -28.92 21.60 3.38
N GLN A 48 -27.78 20.93 3.48
CA GLN A 48 -27.23 20.08 2.41
C GLN A 48 -27.75 18.63 2.57
N ASN A 49 -27.90 17.95 1.43
CA ASN A 49 -28.29 16.54 1.39
C ASN A 49 -27.48 15.81 0.34
N TYR A 50 -27.20 14.54 0.57
CA TYR A 50 -26.62 13.67 -0.45
C TYR A 50 -27.65 13.46 -1.59
N GLN A 51 -27.24 13.72 -2.83
CA GLN A 51 -28.12 13.78 -3.99
C GLN A 51 -27.87 12.65 -5.00
N ARG A 52 -26.76 11.94 -4.88
CA ARG A 52 -26.38 10.91 -5.85
C ARG A 52 -27.00 9.56 -5.47
N GLU A 53 -27.73 8.94 -6.37
CA GLU A 53 -28.39 7.63 -6.16
C GLU A 53 -27.50 6.45 -6.54
N ILE A 54 -26.64 6.63 -7.54
CA ILE A 54 -25.75 5.57 -8.08
C ILE A 54 -24.32 6.05 -8.01
N TYR A 55 -23.44 5.21 -7.46
CA TYR A 55 -22.00 5.46 -7.40
C TYR A 55 -21.23 4.21 -7.78
N GLU A 56 -20.32 4.33 -8.75
CA GLU A 56 -19.37 3.27 -9.07
C GLU A 56 -18.16 3.38 -8.15
N ILE A 57 -17.95 2.34 -7.33
CA ILE A 57 -16.83 2.30 -6.37
C ILE A 57 -15.55 2.00 -7.13
N GLU A 58 -14.51 2.80 -6.90
CA GLU A 58 -13.19 2.54 -7.46
C GLU A 58 -12.63 1.17 -7.00
N PRO A 59 -11.88 0.45 -7.85
CA PRO A 59 -11.13 -0.70 -7.42
C PRO A 59 -10.13 -0.34 -6.30
N ASP A 60 -9.83 -1.30 -5.45
CA ASP A 60 -8.88 -1.13 -4.34
C ASP A 60 -7.44 -1.03 -4.85
N VAL A 61 -6.89 0.19 -4.83
CA VAL A 61 -5.50 0.47 -5.25
C VAL A 61 -4.50 -0.15 -4.28
N SER A 62 -4.81 -0.22 -2.98
CA SER A 62 -3.93 -0.89 -2.01
C SER A 62 -3.71 -2.35 -2.40
N ALA A 63 -4.79 -3.04 -2.77
CA ALA A 63 -4.70 -4.42 -3.25
C ALA A 63 -3.97 -4.53 -4.60
N ALA A 64 -4.18 -3.58 -5.51
CA ALA A 64 -3.49 -3.53 -6.80
C ALA A 64 -1.96 -3.46 -6.64
N CYS A 65 -1.45 -2.75 -5.62
CA CYS A 65 -0.03 -2.56 -5.38
C CYS A 65 0.74 -3.88 -5.20
N TYR A 66 0.13 -4.92 -4.63
CA TYR A 66 0.79 -6.24 -4.51
C TYR A 66 1.08 -6.85 -5.88
N PHE A 67 0.17 -6.72 -6.84
CA PHE A 67 0.35 -7.24 -8.19
C PHE A 67 1.34 -6.39 -9.00
N TYR A 68 1.37 -5.08 -8.81
CA TYR A 68 2.40 -4.22 -9.39
C TYR A 68 3.80 -4.56 -8.84
N ALA A 69 3.90 -4.83 -7.53
CA ALA A 69 5.13 -5.26 -6.89
C ALA A 69 5.63 -6.62 -7.42
N MET A 70 4.73 -7.53 -7.83
CA MET A 70 5.12 -8.78 -8.50
C MET A 70 5.88 -8.50 -9.80
N ALA A 71 5.43 -7.54 -10.62
CA ALA A 71 6.13 -7.19 -11.85
C ALA A 71 7.56 -6.70 -11.56
N ALA A 72 7.74 -5.84 -10.54
CA ALA A 72 9.06 -5.39 -10.12
C ALA A 72 9.95 -6.55 -9.67
N LEU A 73 9.44 -7.46 -8.85
CA LEU A 73 10.20 -8.60 -8.31
C LEU A 73 10.63 -9.60 -9.39
N THR A 74 9.78 -9.84 -10.38
CA THR A 74 9.97 -10.91 -11.35
C THR A 74 10.55 -10.43 -12.67
N GLY A 75 10.66 -9.11 -12.89
CA GLY A 75 10.96 -8.53 -14.21
C GLY A 75 9.83 -8.74 -15.23
N GLY A 76 8.64 -9.13 -14.74
CA GLY A 76 7.46 -9.43 -15.55
C GLY A 76 6.59 -8.21 -15.85
N ARG A 77 5.36 -8.49 -16.27
CA ARG A 77 4.34 -7.48 -16.62
C ARG A 77 3.02 -7.80 -15.93
N THR A 78 2.41 -6.79 -15.33
CA THR A 78 1.10 -6.88 -14.68
C THR A 78 0.18 -5.77 -15.16
N VAL A 79 -1.09 -6.10 -15.40
CA VAL A 79 -2.17 -5.11 -15.64
C VAL A 79 -3.24 -5.33 -14.58
N VAL A 80 -3.56 -4.30 -13.81
CA VAL A 80 -4.74 -4.33 -12.92
C VAL A 80 -5.86 -3.53 -13.58
N LYS A 81 -6.92 -4.25 -13.94
CA LYS A 81 -8.04 -3.69 -14.69
C LYS A 81 -8.82 -2.64 -13.87
N ASN A 82 -9.28 -1.61 -14.57
CA ASN A 82 -10.13 -0.55 -14.03
C ASN A 82 -9.47 0.29 -12.92
N VAL A 83 -8.18 0.16 -12.70
CA VAL A 83 -7.39 1.09 -11.87
C VAL A 83 -6.74 2.10 -12.81
N HIS A 84 -6.95 3.39 -12.57
CA HIS A 84 -6.45 4.47 -13.42
C HIS A 84 -5.78 5.58 -12.57
N LYS A 85 -4.97 6.43 -13.23
CA LYS A 85 -4.20 7.49 -12.54
C LYS A 85 -5.06 8.61 -11.95
N ASP A 86 -6.35 8.68 -12.29
CA ASP A 86 -7.33 9.62 -11.73
C ASP A 86 -7.99 9.14 -10.44
N SER A 87 -7.67 7.92 -9.98
CA SER A 87 -8.15 7.40 -8.69
C SER A 87 -7.86 8.37 -7.55
N MET A 88 -8.80 8.47 -6.63
CA MET A 88 -8.67 9.32 -5.43
C MET A 88 -7.77 8.70 -4.35
N GLN A 89 -7.41 7.43 -4.48
CA GLN A 89 -6.69 6.67 -3.45
C GLN A 89 -5.22 7.05 -3.41
N GLY A 90 -4.72 7.41 -2.21
CA GLY A 90 -3.34 7.86 -2.01
C GLY A 90 -2.28 6.82 -2.36
N ASP A 91 -2.64 5.54 -2.30
CA ASP A 91 -1.74 4.41 -2.59
C ASP A 91 -1.29 4.35 -4.06
N LEU A 92 -1.94 5.10 -4.98
CA LEU A 92 -1.42 5.32 -6.34
C LEU A 92 0.03 5.85 -6.35
N ARG A 93 0.45 6.58 -5.32
CA ARG A 93 1.82 7.08 -5.19
C ARG A 93 2.86 5.96 -5.09
N PHE A 94 2.44 4.75 -4.80
CA PHE A 94 3.33 3.59 -4.87
C PHE A 94 3.84 3.31 -6.29
N LEU A 95 3.11 3.72 -7.32
CA LEU A 95 3.58 3.66 -8.71
C LEU A 95 4.81 4.53 -8.95
N GLU A 96 4.90 5.72 -8.31
CA GLU A 96 6.09 6.57 -8.36
C GLU A 96 7.31 5.88 -7.72
N VAL A 97 7.06 5.06 -6.69
CA VAL A 97 8.11 4.23 -6.07
C VAL A 97 8.60 3.19 -7.07
N LEU A 98 7.69 2.48 -7.75
CA LEU A 98 8.05 1.48 -8.77
C LEU A 98 8.80 2.09 -9.95
N GLU A 99 8.42 3.31 -10.39
CA GLU A 99 9.17 4.05 -11.43
C GLU A 99 10.59 4.37 -10.96
N LYS A 100 10.79 4.75 -9.68
CA LYS A 100 12.13 4.96 -9.10
C LYS A 100 12.94 3.67 -9.00
N LEU A 101 12.29 2.53 -8.86
CA LEU A 101 12.92 1.21 -8.94
C LEU A 101 13.25 0.79 -10.41
N GLY A 102 12.89 1.62 -11.40
CA GLY A 102 13.16 1.35 -12.81
C GLY A 102 12.05 0.62 -13.55
N CYS A 103 10.89 0.44 -12.94
CA CYS A 103 9.72 -0.12 -13.62
C CYS A 103 9.12 0.90 -14.59
N HIS A 104 8.49 0.40 -15.65
CA HIS A 104 7.71 1.21 -16.57
C HIS A 104 6.22 1.16 -16.20
N VAL A 105 5.60 2.32 -16.00
CA VAL A 105 4.18 2.46 -15.59
C VAL A 105 3.39 3.16 -16.68
N THR A 106 2.38 2.48 -17.20
CA THR A 106 1.51 3.02 -18.25
C THR A 106 0.05 2.92 -17.82
N ASP A 107 -0.70 4.00 -17.95
CA ASP A 107 -2.16 3.98 -17.83
C ASP A 107 -2.75 3.66 -19.21
N THR A 108 -3.38 2.49 -19.32
CA THR A 108 -3.99 1.97 -20.55
C THR A 108 -5.51 2.01 -20.44
N GLU A 109 -6.23 1.80 -21.55
CA GLU A 109 -7.70 1.69 -21.51
C GLU A 109 -8.20 0.56 -20.58
N ALA A 110 -7.40 -0.50 -20.37
CA ALA A 110 -7.77 -1.62 -19.52
C ALA A 110 -7.50 -1.34 -18.03
N GLY A 111 -6.62 -0.40 -17.74
CA GLY A 111 -6.12 -0.08 -16.40
C GLY A 111 -4.60 0.12 -16.38
N ILE A 112 -4.06 0.35 -15.19
CA ILE A 112 -2.62 0.58 -15.03
C ILE A 112 -1.85 -0.71 -15.26
N GLU A 113 -0.86 -0.59 -16.15
CA GLU A 113 0.14 -1.59 -16.46
C GLU A 113 1.48 -1.22 -15.83
N VAL A 114 2.12 -2.20 -15.18
CA VAL A 114 3.49 -2.10 -14.69
C VAL A 114 4.33 -3.19 -15.32
N THR A 115 5.44 -2.80 -15.93
CA THR A 115 6.48 -3.70 -16.43
C THR A 115 7.73 -3.52 -15.58
N GLY A 116 8.23 -4.61 -15.00
CA GLY A 116 9.48 -4.62 -14.23
C GLY A 116 10.71 -4.40 -15.08
N THR A 117 11.87 -4.30 -14.45
CA THR A 117 13.17 -4.29 -15.15
C THR A 117 13.44 -5.62 -15.82
N ASN A 118 14.13 -5.62 -16.97
CA ASN A 118 14.31 -6.83 -17.80
C ASN A 118 14.97 -8.02 -17.08
N ASP A 119 15.73 -7.77 -16.04
CA ASP A 119 16.47 -8.75 -15.26
C ASP A 119 16.00 -8.87 -13.80
N GLY A 120 14.97 -8.09 -13.40
CA GLY A 120 14.47 -8.04 -12.04
C GLY A 120 15.44 -7.37 -11.05
N HIS A 121 16.47 -6.65 -11.55
CA HIS A 121 17.38 -5.84 -10.75
C HIS A 121 16.88 -4.40 -10.65
N TYR A 122 16.98 -3.82 -9.47
CA TYR A 122 16.57 -2.43 -9.18
C TYR A 122 17.38 -1.84 -8.02
N PRO A 123 17.58 -0.51 -8.01
CA PRO A 123 18.31 0.15 -6.94
C PRO A 123 17.47 0.16 -5.65
N GLY A 124 18.14 0.22 -4.49
CA GLY A 124 17.50 0.70 -3.26
C GLY A 124 17.21 2.19 -3.36
N ILE A 125 16.20 2.66 -2.63
CA ILE A 125 15.75 4.04 -2.66
C ILE A 125 15.54 4.60 -1.25
N THR A 126 15.57 5.93 -1.14
CA THR A 126 15.06 6.63 0.04
C THR A 126 13.72 7.25 -0.31
N VAL A 127 12.68 6.96 0.48
CA VAL A 127 11.32 7.42 0.22
C VAL A 127 10.59 7.79 1.50
N ASP A 128 9.82 8.88 1.43
CA ASP A 128 8.83 9.28 2.43
C ASP A 128 7.50 8.63 2.09
N MET A 129 6.98 7.79 2.99
CA MET A 129 5.73 7.07 2.78
C MET A 129 4.59 7.53 3.71
N ASN A 130 4.69 8.73 4.28
CA ASN A 130 3.69 9.24 5.21
C ASN A 130 2.26 9.25 4.65
N ASP A 131 2.09 9.57 3.36
CA ASP A 131 0.77 9.72 2.74
C ASP A 131 0.21 8.44 2.11
N PHE A 132 1.04 7.38 1.99
CA PHE A 132 0.66 6.07 1.46
C PHE A 132 1.35 4.93 2.22
N SER A 133 1.38 5.08 3.53
CA SER A 133 2.12 4.23 4.46
C SER A 133 1.64 2.78 4.50
N ASP A 134 0.44 2.50 4.02
CA ASP A 134 -0.09 1.14 3.86
C ASP A 134 0.75 0.29 2.89
N GLN A 135 1.53 0.92 2.00
CA GLN A 135 2.46 0.23 1.09
C GLN A 135 3.87 0.04 1.67
N THR A 136 4.10 0.41 2.93
CA THR A 136 5.39 0.17 3.61
C THR A 136 5.77 -1.31 3.60
N MET A 137 4.84 -2.21 3.93
CA MET A 137 5.06 -3.66 3.93
C MET A 137 5.40 -4.18 2.53
N THR A 138 4.72 -3.62 1.50
CA THR A 138 4.96 -3.99 0.10
C THR A 138 6.36 -3.59 -0.34
N LEU A 139 6.81 -2.35 -0.06
CA LEU A 139 8.16 -1.92 -0.37
C LEU A 139 9.21 -2.69 0.45
N ALA A 140 8.92 -2.98 1.72
CA ALA A 140 9.81 -3.76 2.57
C ALA A 140 10.02 -5.19 2.05
N ALA A 141 9.01 -5.78 1.40
CA ALA A 141 9.15 -7.10 0.77
C ALA A 141 10.00 -7.07 -0.51
N LEU A 142 10.06 -5.94 -1.22
CA LEU A 142 10.96 -5.75 -2.37
C LEU A 142 12.41 -5.45 -1.94
N ALA A 143 12.59 -4.73 -0.84
CA ALA A 143 13.87 -4.17 -0.43
C ALA A 143 15.04 -5.18 -0.33
N PRO A 144 14.88 -6.44 0.14
CA PRO A 144 15.96 -7.43 0.18
C PRO A 144 16.56 -7.75 -1.19
N PHE A 145 15.81 -7.57 -2.26
CA PHE A 145 16.22 -7.90 -3.62
C PHE A 145 16.78 -6.71 -4.40
N ALA A 146 16.85 -5.53 -3.78
CA ALA A 146 17.48 -4.36 -4.37
C ALA A 146 19.00 -4.46 -4.38
N ASP A 147 19.67 -3.65 -5.23
CA ASP A 147 21.15 -3.63 -5.34
C ASP A 147 21.84 -2.77 -4.27
N SER A 148 21.06 -1.99 -3.51
CA SER A 148 21.53 -1.11 -2.44
C SER A 148 20.47 -0.95 -1.35
N PRO A 149 20.80 -0.39 -0.16
CA PRO A 149 19.84 -0.24 0.92
C PRO A 149 18.61 0.61 0.56
N THR A 150 17.44 0.19 1.03
CA THR A 150 16.20 0.94 0.92
C THR A 150 15.87 1.58 2.26
N THR A 151 15.64 2.89 2.27
CA THR A 151 15.26 3.67 3.46
C THR A 151 13.82 4.17 3.32
N ILE A 152 12.96 3.78 4.25
CA ILE A 152 11.55 4.20 4.32
C ILE A 152 11.39 5.11 5.52
N ARG A 153 10.84 6.33 5.34
CA ARG A 153 10.77 7.38 6.36
C ARG A 153 9.35 7.86 6.60
N ASN A 154 9.18 8.55 7.75
CA ASN A 154 7.92 9.18 8.17
C ASN A 154 6.77 8.19 8.31
N ILE A 155 7.06 7.00 8.82
CA ILE A 155 6.12 5.88 8.96
C ILE A 155 5.83 5.50 10.42
N GLY A 156 6.22 6.32 11.41
CA GLY A 156 6.04 6.01 12.83
C GLY A 156 4.59 5.75 13.23
N HIS A 157 3.63 6.41 12.57
CA HIS A 157 2.20 6.23 12.84
C HIS A 157 1.66 4.83 12.53
N ILE A 158 2.34 4.01 11.66
CA ILE A 158 1.89 2.65 11.37
C ILE A 158 2.15 1.66 12.52
N ARG A 159 2.85 2.09 13.57
CA ARG A 159 2.99 1.30 14.81
C ARG A 159 1.66 1.15 15.56
N LEU A 160 0.73 2.07 15.33
CA LEU A 160 -0.57 2.15 16.01
C LEU A 160 -1.73 1.67 15.13
N GLN A 161 -1.46 0.93 14.07
CA GLN A 161 -2.47 0.37 13.17
C GLN A 161 -2.87 -1.06 13.61
N GLU A 162 -3.14 -1.97 12.67
CA GLU A 162 -3.54 -3.35 12.99
C GLU A 162 -2.51 -4.10 13.85
N SER A 163 -1.24 -3.78 13.65
CA SER A 163 -0.09 -4.27 14.42
C SER A 163 0.94 -3.14 14.57
N ASP A 164 1.98 -3.31 15.40
CA ASP A 164 3.19 -2.50 15.24
C ASP A 164 3.92 -2.94 13.97
N ARG A 165 3.49 -2.36 12.83
CA ARG A 165 3.97 -2.74 11.50
C ARG A 165 5.46 -2.55 11.31
N LEU A 166 6.06 -1.49 11.89
CA LEU A 166 7.51 -1.29 11.81
C LEU A 166 8.24 -2.47 12.47
N SER A 167 7.87 -2.76 13.71
CA SER A 167 8.50 -3.86 14.47
C SER A 167 8.22 -5.23 13.82
N ALA A 168 7.02 -5.44 13.26
CA ALA A 168 6.68 -6.66 12.55
C ALA A 168 7.57 -6.84 11.30
N ILE A 169 7.72 -5.82 10.46
CA ILE A 169 8.59 -5.83 9.29
C ILE A 169 10.04 -6.17 9.69
N ALA A 170 10.59 -5.43 10.67
CA ALA A 170 11.96 -5.61 11.10
C ALA A 170 12.22 -7.03 11.64
N LYS A 171 11.31 -7.56 12.46
CA LYS A 171 11.41 -8.91 13.02
C LYS A 171 11.34 -9.98 11.93
N GLU A 172 10.38 -9.91 11.02
CA GLU A 172 10.19 -10.93 10.00
C GLU A 172 11.34 -10.95 8.99
N LEU A 173 11.83 -9.79 8.55
CA LEU A 173 13.01 -9.72 7.68
C LEU A 173 14.27 -10.20 8.40
N THR A 174 14.46 -9.86 9.68
CA THR A 174 15.61 -10.35 10.47
C THR A 174 15.58 -11.87 10.63
N LYS A 175 14.40 -12.49 10.84
CA LYS A 175 14.23 -13.94 10.84
C LYS A 175 14.68 -14.59 9.52
N MET A 176 14.50 -13.90 8.41
CA MET A 176 14.96 -14.33 7.09
C MET A 176 16.45 -14.04 6.83
N GLY A 177 17.20 -13.56 7.83
CA GLY A 177 18.61 -13.23 7.70
C GLY A 177 18.90 -11.90 6.99
N ILE A 178 17.91 -11.05 6.83
CA ILE A 178 18.06 -9.71 6.24
C ILE A 178 18.43 -8.71 7.35
N GLN A 179 19.45 -7.91 7.10
CA GLN A 179 19.83 -6.83 8.00
C GLN A 179 18.82 -5.69 7.89
N VAL A 180 18.29 -5.23 9.03
CA VAL A 180 17.33 -4.13 9.14
C VAL A 180 17.74 -3.21 10.27
N GLU A 181 17.69 -1.91 10.04
CA GLU A 181 17.75 -0.89 11.08
C GLU A 181 16.34 -0.34 11.29
N GLU A 182 15.83 -0.49 12.51
CA GLU A 182 14.52 0.03 12.92
C GLU A 182 14.72 1.28 13.76
N GLY A 183 14.18 2.42 13.30
CA GLY A 183 14.11 3.66 14.08
C GLY A 183 12.69 3.89 14.62
N GLU A 184 12.46 5.05 15.21
CA GLU A 184 11.15 5.43 15.75
C GLU A 184 10.09 5.55 14.62
N ASP A 185 10.49 6.17 13.50
CA ASP A 185 9.62 6.46 12.36
C ASP A 185 10.21 6.06 11.00
N PHE A 186 11.24 5.21 10.98
CA PHE A 186 11.90 4.77 9.75
C PHE A 186 12.38 3.33 9.82
N LEU A 187 12.64 2.78 8.62
CA LEU A 187 13.36 1.50 8.42
C LEU A 187 14.46 1.70 7.39
N VAL A 188 15.63 1.09 7.63
CA VAL A 188 16.64 0.85 6.60
C VAL A 188 16.76 -0.65 6.40
N ILE A 189 16.50 -1.11 5.19
CA ILE A 189 16.53 -2.54 4.84
C ILE A 189 17.69 -2.75 3.86
N TYR A 190 18.62 -3.63 4.22
CA TYR A 190 19.79 -3.92 3.42
C TYR A 190 19.52 -5.08 2.45
N PRO A 191 20.14 -5.05 1.26
CA PRO A 191 20.07 -6.17 0.32
C PRO A 191 20.55 -7.48 0.96
N GLY A 192 19.90 -8.58 0.58
CA GLY A 192 20.28 -9.90 1.05
C GLY A 192 19.43 -10.99 0.42
N LYS A 193 19.79 -12.25 0.66
CA LYS A 193 19.02 -13.40 0.19
C LYS A 193 18.13 -13.89 1.34
N PRO A 194 16.80 -13.65 1.30
CA PRO A 194 15.90 -14.15 2.33
C PRO A 194 15.99 -15.67 2.45
N GLN A 195 16.14 -16.15 3.69
CA GLN A 195 16.18 -17.58 4.03
C GLN A 195 14.76 -18.13 4.27
N PRO A 196 14.55 -19.45 4.12
CA PRO A 196 13.29 -20.09 4.45
C PRO A 196 12.78 -19.68 5.82
N SER A 197 11.52 -19.27 5.93
CA SER A 197 10.96 -18.75 7.18
C SER A 197 9.45 -18.92 7.26
N LEU A 198 8.95 -19.17 8.46
CA LEU A 198 7.54 -19.02 8.81
C LEU A 198 7.31 -17.56 9.19
N VAL A 199 6.60 -16.84 8.33
CA VAL A 199 6.23 -15.44 8.52
C VAL A 199 5.03 -15.32 9.46
N SER A 200 5.21 -14.64 10.58
CA SER A 200 4.09 -14.29 11.46
C SER A 200 3.35 -13.09 10.89
N THR A 201 2.05 -13.23 10.75
CA THR A 201 1.20 -12.18 10.14
C THR A 201 0.74 -11.12 11.13
N TYR A 202 0.82 -11.38 12.44
CA TYR A 202 0.33 -10.47 13.50
C TYR A 202 -1.15 -10.10 13.32
N GLU A 203 -1.96 -11.00 12.76
CA GLU A 203 -3.35 -10.77 12.35
C GLU A 203 -3.52 -9.60 11.35
N ASP A 204 -2.44 -9.17 10.71
CA ASP A 204 -2.40 -8.08 9.75
C ASP A 204 -2.38 -8.63 8.32
N HIS A 205 -3.46 -8.37 7.59
CA HIS A 205 -3.64 -8.78 6.22
C HIS A 205 -2.56 -8.22 5.27
N ARG A 206 -2.03 -7.01 5.56
CA ARG A 206 -0.97 -6.40 4.75
C ARG A 206 0.37 -7.11 4.95
N MET A 207 0.69 -7.53 6.17
CA MET A 207 1.86 -8.39 6.42
C MET A 207 1.74 -9.68 5.64
N ALA A 208 0.59 -10.37 5.70
CA ALA A 208 0.38 -11.62 4.99
C ALA A 208 0.56 -11.48 3.47
N MET A 209 -0.11 -10.48 2.86
CA MET A 209 -0.08 -10.28 1.41
C MET A 209 1.29 -9.80 0.93
N ALA A 210 1.88 -8.79 1.57
CA ALA A 210 3.16 -8.24 1.15
C ALA A 210 4.30 -9.25 1.30
N PHE A 211 4.39 -9.94 2.45
CA PHE A 211 5.49 -10.88 2.70
C PHE A 211 5.37 -12.18 1.89
N SER A 212 4.17 -12.53 1.40
CA SER A 212 4.02 -13.64 0.45
C SER A 212 4.76 -13.38 -0.86
N LEU A 213 4.96 -12.12 -1.25
CA LEU A 213 5.68 -11.75 -2.47
C LEU A 213 7.15 -12.16 -2.41
N ILE A 214 7.77 -12.20 -1.21
CA ILE A 214 9.15 -12.66 -1.02
C ILE A 214 9.32 -14.09 -1.57
N GLY A 215 8.27 -14.91 -1.42
CA GLY A 215 8.23 -16.29 -1.93
C GLY A 215 8.30 -16.43 -3.46
N LEU A 216 8.13 -15.33 -4.22
CA LEU A 216 8.32 -15.34 -5.68
C LEU A 216 9.80 -15.44 -6.08
N ARG A 217 10.72 -15.01 -5.20
CA ARG A 217 12.18 -15.03 -5.44
C ARG A 217 12.97 -15.85 -4.41
N SER A 218 12.34 -16.30 -3.32
CA SER A 218 12.98 -17.08 -2.25
C SER A 218 12.14 -18.29 -1.89
N GLU A 219 12.72 -19.47 -1.90
CA GLU A 219 12.04 -20.71 -1.54
C GLU A 219 11.80 -20.80 -0.02
N GLY A 220 10.75 -21.52 0.37
CA GLY A 220 10.48 -21.86 1.77
C GLY A 220 9.87 -20.73 2.60
N ILE A 221 9.30 -19.72 1.98
CA ILE A 221 8.51 -18.68 2.67
C ILE A 221 7.10 -19.24 2.91
N VAL A 222 6.72 -19.30 4.18
CA VAL A 222 5.41 -19.81 4.62
C VAL A 222 4.69 -18.73 5.43
N ILE A 223 3.43 -18.48 5.13
CA ILE A 223 2.58 -17.52 5.86
C ILE A 223 1.79 -18.28 6.92
N ASP A 224 1.91 -17.90 8.20
CA ASP A 224 1.30 -18.61 9.34
C ASP A 224 -0.24 -18.53 9.35
N ASN A 225 -0.79 -17.35 9.04
CA ASN A 225 -2.23 -17.13 9.00
C ASN A 225 -2.67 -16.39 7.72
N PRO A 226 -2.83 -17.08 6.59
CA PRO A 226 -3.34 -16.46 5.36
C PRO A 226 -4.81 -16.03 5.46
N LEU A 227 -5.58 -16.54 6.43
CA LEU A 227 -7.00 -16.22 6.60
C LEU A 227 -7.23 -14.81 7.15
N CYS A 228 -6.23 -14.14 7.73
CA CYS A 228 -6.33 -12.73 8.14
C CYS A 228 -6.66 -11.80 6.96
N CYS A 229 -6.40 -12.23 5.70
CA CYS A 229 -6.75 -11.48 4.49
C CYS A 229 -8.27 -11.40 4.22
N LYS A 230 -9.12 -12.20 4.89
CA LYS A 230 -10.59 -12.12 4.74
C LYS A 230 -11.15 -10.72 5.00
N LYS A 231 -10.46 -9.91 5.79
CA LYS A 231 -10.88 -8.54 6.12
C LYS A 231 -10.98 -7.65 4.88
N THR A 232 -10.09 -7.85 3.89
CA THR A 232 -9.96 -6.93 2.73
C THR A 232 -9.93 -7.65 1.39
N PHE A 233 -9.25 -8.81 1.30
CA PHE A 233 -9.09 -9.54 0.05
C PHE A 233 -9.10 -11.05 0.30
N GLU A 234 -10.26 -11.62 0.56
CA GLU A 234 -10.43 -13.04 0.91
C GLU A 234 -9.82 -14.00 -0.13
N ALA A 235 -9.91 -13.68 -1.41
CA ALA A 235 -9.43 -14.52 -2.51
C ALA A 235 -7.94 -14.35 -2.86
N TYR A 236 -7.18 -13.51 -2.11
CA TYR A 236 -5.81 -13.14 -2.47
C TYR A 236 -4.91 -14.36 -2.72
N PHE A 237 -4.81 -15.27 -1.77
CA PHE A 237 -3.93 -16.45 -1.90
C PHE A 237 -4.38 -17.44 -2.97
N ILE A 238 -5.69 -17.53 -3.23
CA ILE A 238 -6.22 -18.33 -4.34
C ILE A 238 -5.80 -17.75 -5.69
N LEU A 239 -5.87 -16.43 -5.81
CA LEU A 239 -5.46 -15.72 -7.02
C LEU A 239 -3.95 -15.79 -7.21
N LEU A 240 -3.17 -15.58 -6.15
CA LEU A 240 -1.70 -15.68 -6.17
C LEU A 240 -1.25 -17.08 -6.64
N ASP A 241 -1.84 -18.16 -6.08
CA ASP A 241 -1.53 -19.53 -6.46
C ASP A 241 -1.85 -19.81 -7.94
N ARG A 242 -2.97 -19.27 -8.43
CA ARG A 242 -3.34 -19.36 -9.86
C ARG A 242 -2.30 -18.66 -10.74
N ILE A 243 -1.96 -17.41 -10.42
CA ILE A 243 -0.97 -16.64 -11.19
C ILE A 243 0.36 -17.40 -11.25
N ILE A 244 0.83 -17.94 -10.12
CA ILE A 244 2.09 -18.68 -10.08
C ILE A 244 2.02 -19.96 -10.94
N LYS A 245 0.90 -20.67 -10.93
CA LYS A 245 0.72 -21.90 -11.73
C LYS A 245 0.65 -21.63 -13.23
N ASP A 246 0.00 -20.54 -13.62
CA ASP A 246 -0.17 -20.16 -15.02
C ASP A 246 1.14 -19.66 -15.67
N HIS A 247 2.15 -19.33 -14.86
CA HIS A 247 3.42 -18.78 -15.33
C HIS A 247 4.64 -19.70 -15.04
N ARG A 248 4.42 -20.92 -14.55
CA ARG A 248 5.42 -21.99 -14.44
C ARG A 248 5.41 -22.88 -15.67
#